data_51a26561684bb3a02f61ff00ce81a876
#
_entry.id   51a26561684bb3a02f61ff00ce81a876
#
_cell.length_a   1.000
_cell.length_b   1.000
_cell.length_c   1.000
_cell.angle_alpha   90.00
_cell.angle_beta   90.00
_cell.angle_gamma   90.00
#
_symmetry.space_group_name_H-M   'P 1'
#
loop_
_entity.id
_entity.type
_entity.pdbx_description
1 polymer ?
#
loop_
_entity_poly.entity_id
_entity_poly.type
_entity_poly.pdbx_seq_one_letter_code
_entity_poly.pdbx_strand_id
1 'polypeptide(L)'
;MKIGVLQLNPVVGDIVGNAARIADAAREAARRGVDLCMTSEMALTGYPPRDLLLYGSFVARARQQAEELARVLKDGPPLLLGSVEQNITGQGKPAFNCALFCEGGEIRQTIRKTLLPTYDVFDEARYFEPAPTGSSENNILRFNGRTIAVTICEDAWNDKDYWDTRSYARDPLEEAANHDPDIILNLSASPLFLGKQHLRENMLGAVARKYAVPLIYTNQIGGNDDLVFDGRSCAFAADGKLMARAPGFEEVVFIVDLDGQNTIADDDFSREAETWHALVLGTRDYVHKSGFTKGLVGLSGGIDSAVTAVVAAEALGVDNVTGVLMPSPYSSQGSVDDSLALAENIGIKTWTLPIEPIMESFETALAEPFAGCAQDTTEENIQSRIRGNLLMAMSNKFGSLLLTTGNKSELAVGYCTIYGDMSGGYAVISDVDKTGVFALARWYNDHVRPDIPEIIITKPPSAELRPDQMDQDSLPDYAILDGILALHIEQQKSRQEIIAEGYDPKVVEKVLRLVRFAEFKRRQAAPGIKLTPRSFGTGWRMPLACKREL
;
A
#
# COMPACT_ATOMS: atom_id res chain seq x y z
N MET A 1 7.68 23.68 -24.06
CA MET A 1 8.31 23.49 -22.73
C MET A 1 8.23 22.04 -22.34
N LYS A 2 9.38 21.47 -21.96
CA LYS A 2 9.48 20.04 -21.57
C LYS A 2 9.68 19.92 -20.08
N ILE A 3 8.82 19.15 -19.42
CA ILE A 3 8.90 18.85 -17.98
C ILE A 3 9.38 17.41 -17.80
N GLY A 4 10.46 17.25 -17.03
CA GLY A 4 10.94 15.93 -16.59
C GLY A 4 10.25 15.52 -15.30
N VAL A 5 9.35 14.56 -15.39
CA VAL A 5 8.64 13.97 -14.25
C VAL A 5 9.46 12.81 -13.73
N LEU A 6 10.01 12.96 -12.52
CA LEU A 6 10.86 11.96 -11.87
C LEU A 6 10.00 11.04 -10.99
N GLN A 7 9.46 9.99 -11.59
CA GLN A 7 8.65 8.97 -10.90
C GLN A 7 9.59 7.97 -10.24
N LEU A 8 9.92 8.19 -8.96
CA LEU A 8 10.95 7.46 -8.22
C LEU A 8 10.36 6.67 -7.05
N ASN A 9 11.13 5.67 -6.58
CA ASN A 9 10.86 4.85 -5.41
C ASN A 9 11.73 5.28 -4.22
N PRO A 10 11.36 6.32 -3.46
CA PRO A 10 12.15 6.76 -2.32
C PRO A 10 12.07 5.76 -1.16
N VAL A 11 13.16 5.71 -0.38
CA VAL A 11 13.19 4.98 0.88
C VAL A 11 12.97 5.96 2.02
N VAL A 12 11.98 5.71 2.87
CA VAL A 12 11.70 6.58 4.02
C VAL A 12 12.91 6.66 4.94
N GLY A 13 13.39 7.88 5.21
CA GLY A 13 14.53 8.15 6.08
C GLY A 13 15.91 8.09 5.41
N ASP A 14 16.03 7.52 4.22
CA ASP A 14 17.29 7.50 3.46
C ASP A 14 17.50 8.79 2.63
N ILE A 15 17.68 9.91 3.33
CA ILE A 15 17.79 11.24 2.71
C ILE A 15 18.95 11.29 1.70
N VAL A 16 20.09 10.64 2.00
CA VAL A 16 21.28 10.65 1.12
C VAL A 16 21.08 9.78 -0.12
N GLY A 17 20.56 8.56 0.06
CA GLY A 17 20.25 7.66 -1.05
C GLY A 17 19.19 8.22 -1.97
N ASN A 18 18.13 8.82 -1.42
CA ASN A 18 17.08 9.48 -2.21
C ASN A 18 17.64 10.66 -3.01
N ALA A 19 18.51 11.49 -2.39
CA ALA A 19 19.16 12.60 -3.10
C ALA A 19 20.03 12.11 -4.27
N ALA A 20 20.76 11.01 -4.09
CA ALA A 20 21.55 10.42 -5.18
C ALA A 20 20.66 9.95 -6.34
N ARG A 21 19.57 9.22 -6.05
CA ARG A 21 18.57 8.78 -7.07
C ARG A 21 17.97 9.98 -7.82
N ILE A 22 17.58 11.02 -7.09
CA ILE A 22 17.02 12.25 -7.69
C ILE A 22 18.06 12.92 -8.59
N ALA A 23 19.33 13.00 -8.16
CA ALA A 23 20.41 13.58 -8.97
C ALA A 23 20.64 12.80 -10.26
N ASP A 24 20.63 11.47 -10.22
CA ASP A 24 20.84 10.64 -11.40
C ASP A 24 19.66 10.75 -12.37
N ALA A 25 18.42 10.74 -11.87
CA ALA A 25 17.22 10.94 -12.68
C ALA A 25 17.16 12.35 -13.31
N ALA A 26 17.54 13.39 -12.57
CA ALA A 26 17.61 14.77 -13.09
C ALA A 26 18.68 14.90 -14.19
N ARG A 27 19.84 14.24 -14.05
CA ARG A 27 20.87 14.20 -15.10
C ARG A 27 20.39 13.44 -16.34
N GLU A 28 19.63 12.37 -16.17
CA GLU A 28 19.00 11.66 -17.28
C GLU A 28 18.02 12.57 -18.02
N ALA A 29 17.12 13.23 -17.28
CA ALA A 29 16.17 14.21 -17.83
C ALA A 29 16.90 15.34 -18.59
N ALA A 30 17.99 15.85 -18.03
CA ALA A 30 18.82 16.89 -18.68
C ALA A 30 19.35 16.44 -20.04
N ARG A 31 19.85 15.18 -20.16
CA ARG A 31 20.32 14.63 -21.45
C ARG A 31 19.20 14.52 -22.49
N ARG A 32 17.94 14.47 -22.05
CA ARG A 32 16.75 14.43 -22.91
C ARG A 32 16.17 15.82 -23.19
N GLY A 33 16.85 16.89 -22.76
CA GLY A 33 16.56 18.28 -23.09
C GLY A 33 15.30 18.82 -22.41
N VAL A 34 15.08 18.50 -21.14
CA VAL A 34 13.98 19.08 -20.35
C VAL A 34 14.32 20.48 -19.85
N ASP A 35 13.30 21.32 -19.71
CA ASP A 35 13.44 22.70 -19.21
C ASP A 35 13.37 22.75 -17.67
N LEU A 36 12.61 21.84 -17.04
CA LEU A 36 12.37 21.78 -15.60
C LEU A 36 12.15 20.31 -15.21
N CYS A 37 12.74 19.88 -14.10
CA CYS A 37 12.45 18.61 -13.46
C CYS A 37 11.51 18.78 -12.27
N MET A 38 10.67 17.76 -12.00
CA MET A 38 9.86 17.71 -10.79
C MET A 38 9.86 16.30 -10.19
N THR A 39 9.94 16.22 -8.87
CA THR A 39 9.80 14.98 -8.12
C THR A 39 8.39 14.82 -7.56
N SER A 40 8.10 13.65 -6.95
CA SER A 40 6.93 13.47 -6.11
C SER A 40 7.03 14.26 -4.79
N GLU A 41 5.91 14.35 -4.07
CA GLU A 41 5.83 14.90 -2.71
C GLU A 41 6.82 14.17 -1.79
N MET A 42 7.56 14.93 -0.96
CA MET A 42 8.58 14.40 -0.01
C MET A 42 9.56 13.38 -0.59
N ALA A 43 9.87 13.45 -1.88
CA ALA A 43 10.77 12.50 -2.53
C ALA A 43 12.14 12.43 -1.85
N LEU A 44 12.61 13.52 -1.23
CA LEU A 44 13.89 13.56 -0.54
C LEU A 44 13.88 12.77 0.77
N THR A 45 12.81 12.81 1.53
CA THR A 45 12.68 12.13 2.83
C THR A 45 12.01 10.76 2.74
N GLY A 46 11.34 10.48 1.62
CA GLY A 46 10.35 9.42 1.48
C GLY A 46 9.04 9.78 2.17
N TYR A 47 7.91 9.22 1.70
CA TYR A 47 6.57 9.41 2.25
C TYR A 47 5.96 8.07 2.67
N PRO A 48 5.30 7.98 3.85
CA PRO A 48 5.22 8.99 4.91
C PRO A 48 6.34 8.85 5.95
N PRO A 49 7.07 9.91 6.29
CA PRO A 49 8.15 9.84 7.27
C PRO A 49 7.67 9.77 8.73
N ARG A 50 6.38 9.98 8.99
CA ARG A 50 5.73 9.84 10.31
C ARG A 50 6.54 10.51 11.45
N ASP A 51 6.76 9.81 12.57
CA ASP A 51 7.42 10.35 13.77
C ASP A 51 8.90 10.75 13.56
N LEU A 52 9.52 10.40 12.43
CA LEU A 52 10.85 10.95 12.07
C LEU A 52 10.83 12.49 12.00
N LEU A 53 9.68 13.08 11.66
CA LEU A 53 9.48 14.53 11.60
C LEU A 53 9.53 15.23 12.97
N LEU A 54 9.36 14.49 14.06
CA LEU A 54 9.47 15.03 15.42
C LEU A 54 10.93 15.25 15.84
N TYR A 55 11.88 14.65 15.11
CA TYR A 55 13.30 14.87 15.33
C TYR A 55 13.79 16.06 14.49
N GLY A 56 14.05 17.21 15.15
CA GLY A 56 14.54 18.41 14.46
C GLY A 56 15.81 18.18 13.66
N SER A 57 16.68 17.26 14.10
CA SER A 57 17.89 16.85 13.36
C SER A 57 17.58 16.18 12.01
N PHE A 58 16.48 15.43 11.92
CA PHE A 58 16.03 14.81 10.67
C PHE A 58 15.61 15.88 9.65
N VAL A 59 14.79 16.83 10.08
CA VAL A 59 14.31 17.95 9.23
C VAL A 59 15.48 18.84 8.80
N ALA A 60 16.41 19.15 9.74
CA ALA A 60 17.60 19.95 9.43
C ALA A 60 18.52 19.24 8.42
N ARG A 61 18.70 17.91 8.54
CA ARG A 61 19.46 17.12 7.58
C ARG A 61 18.81 17.08 6.19
N ALA A 62 17.48 17.00 6.12
CA ALA A 62 16.78 17.09 4.85
C ALA A 62 17.03 18.43 4.15
N ARG A 63 17.01 19.53 4.89
CA ARG A 63 17.33 20.87 4.37
C ARG A 63 18.79 20.95 3.87
N GLN A 64 19.74 20.48 4.65
CA GLN A 64 21.17 20.46 4.26
C GLN A 64 21.37 19.64 2.98
N GLN A 65 20.73 18.47 2.88
CA GLN A 65 20.87 17.61 1.71
C GLN A 65 20.18 18.21 0.46
N ALA A 66 19.06 18.93 0.64
CA ALA A 66 18.43 19.68 -0.45
C ALA A 66 19.35 20.79 -1.01
N GLU A 67 20.05 21.51 -0.13
CA GLU A 67 21.03 22.52 -0.54
C GLU A 67 22.24 21.91 -1.24
N GLU A 68 22.71 20.74 -0.79
CA GLU A 68 23.77 19.99 -1.46
C GLU A 68 23.33 19.51 -2.84
N LEU A 69 22.11 18.94 -2.94
CA LEU A 69 21.53 18.49 -4.20
C LEU A 69 21.40 19.66 -5.19
N ALA A 70 20.94 20.83 -4.74
CA ALA A 70 20.87 22.03 -5.58
C ALA A 70 22.26 22.40 -6.14
N ARG A 71 23.31 22.39 -5.29
CA ARG A 71 24.70 22.67 -5.74
C ARG A 71 25.21 21.63 -6.74
N VAL A 72 24.90 20.34 -6.52
CA VAL A 72 25.29 19.24 -7.44
C VAL A 72 24.64 19.37 -8.80
N LEU A 73 23.41 19.91 -8.86
CA LEU A 73 22.62 20.09 -10.08
C LEU A 73 22.71 21.51 -10.67
N LYS A 74 23.61 22.38 -10.23
CA LYS A 74 23.69 23.80 -10.58
C LYS A 74 23.74 24.10 -12.10
N ASP A 75 24.34 23.19 -12.88
CA ASP A 75 24.51 23.33 -14.34
C ASP A 75 23.41 22.57 -15.13
N GLY A 76 22.46 21.93 -14.44
CA GLY A 76 21.34 21.20 -15.01
C GLY A 76 20.07 22.02 -15.10
N PRO A 77 18.96 21.41 -15.56
CA PRO A 77 17.65 22.05 -15.50
C PRO A 77 17.25 22.28 -14.04
N PRO A 78 16.51 23.35 -13.74
CA PRO A 78 15.94 23.56 -12.42
C PRO A 78 15.14 22.35 -11.94
N LEU A 79 15.08 22.19 -10.63
CA LEU A 79 14.40 21.06 -9.97
C LEU A 79 13.34 21.57 -8.99
N LEU A 80 12.12 21.12 -9.15
CA LEU A 80 11.05 21.24 -8.15
C LEU A 80 11.06 19.98 -7.27
N LEU A 81 11.63 20.11 -6.07
CA LEU A 81 11.95 19.00 -5.16
C LEU A 81 10.95 18.91 -4.03
N GLY A 82 10.21 17.80 -3.94
CA GLY A 82 9.37 17.47 -2.78
C GLY A 82 10.23 17.17 -1.54
N SER A 83 10.02 17.92 -0.45
CA SER A 83 10.81 17.86 0.77
C SER A 83 10.03 18.34 2.00
N VAL A 84 10.74 18.54 3.10
CA VAL A 84 10.22 19.10 4.35
C VAL A 84 11.01 20.34 4.74
N GLU A 85 10.35 21.30 5.40
CA GLU A 85 10.97 22.50 5.94
C GLU A 85 10.69 22.61 7.44
N GLN A 86 11.69 23.05 8.20
CA GLN A 86 11.51 23.29 9.64
C GLN A 86 10.63 24.52 9.88
N ASN A 87 9.66 24.41 10.75
CA ASN A 87 8.89 25.56 11.23
C ASN A 87 9.68 26.29 12.33
N ILE A 88 10.24 27.44 11.98
CA ILE A 88 11.06 28.28 12.89
C ILE A 88 10.24 29.37 13.57
N THR A 89 8.92 29.43 13.37
CA THR A 89 8.07 30.50 13.92
C THR A 89 7.86 30.40 15.42
N GLY A 90 8.19 29.22 16.02
CA GLY A 90 7.93 28.93 17.42
C GLY A 90 6.45 28.66 17.75
N GLN A 91 5.58 28.60 16.76
CA GLN A 91 4.14 28.33 16.87
C GLN A 91 3.72 27.23 15.90
N GLY A 92 2.67 26.49 16.25
CA GLY A 92 2.11 25.43 15.41
C GLY A 92 2.93 24.14 15.41
N LYS A 93 2.89 23.39 14.31
CA LYS A 93 3.56 22.11 14.14
C LYS A 93 5.04 22.28 13.79
N PRO A 94 5.89 21.25 14.03
CA PRO A 94 7.34 21.39 13.91
C PRO A 94 7.87 21.57 12.49
N ALA A 95 7.08 21.20 11.47
CA ALA A 95 7.53 21.21 10.08
C ALA A 95 6.44 21.64 9.10
N PHE A 96 6.86 21.97 7.88
CA PHE A 96 6.00 22.13 6.70
C PHE A 96 6.32 21.01 5.69
N ASN A 97 5.30 20.47 5.05
CA ASN A 97 5.43 19.72 3.80
C ASN A 97 5.61 20.74 2.67
N CYS A 98 6.65 20.62 1.87
CA CYS A 98 6.99 21.67 0.90
C CYS A 98 7.57 21.12 -0.41
N ALA A 99 7.50 21.94 -1.44
CA ALA A 99 8.27 21.83 -2.67
C ALA A 99 9.33 22.94 -2.69
N LEU A 100 10.58 22.57 -2.97
CA LEU A 100 11.72 23.48 -3.06
C LEU A 100 12.06 23.70 -4.53
N PHE A 101 12.02 24.94 -5.00
CA PHE A 101 12.50 25.28 -6.33
C PHE A 101 14.00 25.56 -6.29
N CYS A 102 14.77 24.67 -6.89
CA CYS A 102 16.23 24.69 -6.93
C CYS A 102 16.69 25.11 -8.33
N GLU A 103 17.47 26.21 -8.42
CA GLU A 103 18.00 26.74 -9.67
C GLU A 103 19.38 27.35 -9.45
N GLY A 104 20.30 27.11 -10.39
CA GLY A 104 21.65 27.71 -10.38
C GLY A 104 22.45 27.40 -9.12
N GLY A 105 22.23 26.25 -8.49
CA GLY A 105 22.94 25.82 -7.29
C GLY A 105 22.33 26.26 -5.96
N GLU A 106 21.19 26.91 -5.97
CA GLU A 106 20.52 27.46 -4.79
C GLU A 106 19.04 27.09 -4.74
N ILE A 107 18.48 27.07 -3.53
CA ILE A 107 17.02 27.02 -3.34
C ILE A 107 16.48 28.43 -3.44
N ARG A 108 15.77 28.72 -4.54
CA ARG A 108 15.24 30.05 -4.85
C ARG A 108 13.88 30.32 -4.21
N GLN A 109 13.06 29.30 -4.06
CA GLN A 109 11.72 29.44 -3.50
C GLN A 109 11.31 28.18 -2.74
N THR A 110 10.52 28.36 -1.67
CA THR A 110 9.87 27.29 -0.92
C THR A 110 8.35 27.46 -1.02
N ILE A 111 7.68 26.41 -1.49
CA ILE A 111 6.23 26.33 -1.66
C ILE A 111 5.71 25.36 -0.62
N ARG A 112 4.76 25.78 0.22
CA ARG A 112 4.24 24.98 1.32
C ARG A 112 2.87 24.40 1.00
N LYS A 113 2.65 23.16 1.39
CA LYS A 113 1.35 22.48 1.27
C LYS A 113 0.28 23.18 2.10
N THR A 114 -0.90 23.33 1.53
CA THR A 114 -2.02 24.03 2.16
C THR A 114 -2.95 23.08 2.88
N LEU A 115 -3.31 21.95 2.25
CA LEU A 115 -4.28 20.99 2.77
C LEU A 115 -3.57 19.77 3.36
N LEU A 116 -3.88 19.45 4.62
CA LEU A 116 -3.24 18.38 5.37
C LEU A 116 -4.27 17.28 5.68
N PRO A 117 -4.24 16.15 4.96
CA PRO A 117 -5.20 15.07 5.16
C PRO A 117 -5.02 14.37 6.52
N THR A 118 -6.15 14.02 7.15
CA THR A 118 -6.24 13.34 8.44
C THR A 118 -7.21 12.17 8.42
N TYR A 119 -7.62 11.74 7.25
CA TYR A 119 -8.54 10.63 7.03
C TYR A 119 -7.80 9.38 6.55
N ASP A 120 -8.44 8.20 6.68
CA ASP A 120 -7.90 6.89 6.29
C ASP A 120 -6.49 6.68 6.88
N VAL A 121 -5.47 6.52 6.04
CA VAL A 121 -4.07 6.29 6.43
C VAL A 121 -3.30 7.58 6.71
N PHE A 122 -3.88 8.72 6.39
CA PHE A 122 -3.23 10.01 6.55
C PHE A 122 -3.35 10.55 7.98
N ASP A 123 -2.28 11.22 8.43
CA ASP A 123 -2.21 11.91 9.73
C ASP A 123 -1.29 13.14 9.64
N GLU A 124 -1.36 13.88 8.52
CA GLU A 124 -0.40 14.95 8.23
C GLU A 124 -0.51 16.13 9.20
N ALA A 125 -1.72 16.48 9.63
CA ALA A 125 -1.91 17.56 10.60
C ALA A 125 -1.30 17.26 11.99
N ARG A 126 -0.85 16.03 12.26
CA ARG A 126 -0.07 15.68 13.45
C ARG A 126 1.33 16.30 13.41
N TYR A 127 1.93 16.42 12.22
CA TYR A 127 3.33 16.75 12.01
C TYR A 127 3.54 18.09 11.34
N PHE A 128 2.65 18.47 10.44
CA PHE A 128 2.82 19.63 9.58
C PHE A 128 1.92 20.80 9.94
N GLU A 129 2.46 21.99 9.75
CA GLU A 129 1.72 23.24 9.75
C GLU A 129 1.25 23.54 8.31
N PRO A 130 -0.01 23.94 8.08
CA PRO A 130 -0.47 24.32 6.76
C PRO A 130 0.16 25.63 6.30
N ALA A 131 0.21 25.85 4.98
CA ALA A 131 0.62 27.13 4.42
C ALA A 131 -0.24 28.27 5.00
N PRO A 132 0.34 29.42 5.38
CA PRO A 132 -0.40 30.55 5.94
C PRO A 132 -1.53 31.04 5.02
N THR A 133 -2.62 31.54 5.60
CA THR A 133 -3.70 32.14 4.83
C THR A 133 -3.20 33.40 4.11
N GLY A 134 -3.60 33.60 2.86
CA GLY A 134 -3.16 34.73 2.05
C GLY A 134 -1.77 34.59 1.42
N SER A 135 -1.16 33.39 1.49
CA SER A 135 0.15 33.10 0.90
C SER A 135 0.08 32.45 -0.49
N SER A 136 -1.05 32.55 -1.19
CA SER A 136 -1.25 31.93 -2.52
C SER A 136 -0.21 32.38 -3.56
N GLU A 137 0.31 33.61 -3.46
CA GLU A 137 1.40 34.09 -4.31
C GLU A 137 2.69 33.26 -4.13
N ASN A 138 2.92 32.68 -2.95
CA ASN A 138 4.08 31.83 -2.70
C ASN A 138 3.99 30.49 -3.44
N ASN A 139 2.80 30.09 -3.88
CA ASN A 139 2.58 28.89 -4.67
C ASN A 139 2.71 29.13 -6.18
N ILE A 140 3.08 30.35 -6.56
CA ILE A 140 3.32 30.76 -7.95
C ILE A 140 4.82 30.85 -8.21
N LEU A 141 5.27 30.09 -9.19
CA LEU A 141 6.63 30.11 -9.69
C LEU A 141 6.66 30.83 -11.04
N ARG A 142 7.58 31.77 -11.22
CA ARG A 142 7.81 32.41 -12.53
C ARG A 142 9.09 31.86 -13.13
N PHE A 143 8.94 31.15 -14.25
CA PHE A 143 10.07 30.49 -14.91
C PHE A 143 9.90 30.50 -16.43
N ASN A 144 10.97 30.83 -17.16
CA ASN A 144 11.01 30.91 -18.63
C ASN A 144 9.83 31.71 -19.25
N GLY A 145 9.46 32.83 -18.61
CA GLY A 145 8.37 33.68 -19.04
C GLY A 145 6.97 33.13 -18.80
N ARG A 146 6.85 32.01 -18.13
CA ARG A 146 5.57 31.35 -17.74
C ARG A 146 5.29 31.56 -16.26
N THR A 147 4.02 31.62 -15.93
CA THR A 147 3.48 31.59 -14.57
C THR A 147 3.05 30.15 -14.28
N ILE A 148 3.66 29.53 -13.29
CA ILE A 148 3.44 28.11 -12.93
C ILE A 148 2.80 28.07 -11.54
N ALA A 149 1.60 27.52 -11.45
CA ALA A 149 0.97 27.20 -10.16
C ALA A 149 1.51 25.86 -9.66
N VAL A 150 2.02 25.83 -8.43
CA VAL A 150 2.53 24.60 -7.80
C VAL A 150 1.65 24.23 -6.64
N THR A 151 1.18 23.00 -6.63
CA THR A 151 0.34 22.39 -5.58
C THR A 151 0.95 21.08 -5.11
N ILE A 152 0.61 20.67 -3.89
CA ILE A 152 1.15 19.45 -3.30
C ILE A 152 -0.01 18.51 -2.93
N CYS A 153 -0.10 17.39 -3.61
CA CYS A 153 -0.99 16.26 -3.37
C CYS A 153 -2.45 16.70 -3.09
N GLU A 154 -2.86 16.69 -1.82
CA GLU A 154 -4.22 17.03 -1.35
C GLU A 154 -4.72 18.38 -1.82
N ASP A 155 -3.81 19.33 -2.09
CA ASP A 155 -4.17 20.66 -2.60
C ASP A 155 -4.99 20.60 -3.91
N ALA A 156 -4.84 19.53 -4.70
CA ALA A 156 -5.61 19.31 -5.92
C ALA A 156 -6.92 18.52 -5.71
N TRP A 157 -7.18 18.00 -4.50
CA TRP A 157 -8.31 17.10 -4.23
C TRP A 157 -9.55 17.79 -3.62
N ASN A 158 -9.56 19.09 -3.48
CA ASN A 158 -10.65 19.84 -2.82
C ASN A 158 -11.42 20.77 -3.77
N ASP A 159 -11.42 20.48 -5.06
CA ASP A 159 -12.18 21.28 -6.04
C ASP A 159 -13.68 21.23 -5.74
N LYS A 160 -14.30 22.41 -5.60
CA LYS A 160 -15.70 22.56 -5.16
C LYS A 160 -16.74 22.16 -6.21
N ASP A 161 -16.34 22.10 -7.48
CA ASP A 161 -17.26 21.77 -8.56
C ASP A 161 -17.16 20.30 -8.97
N TYR A 162 -16.16 19.58 -8.44
CA TYR A 162 -15.99 18.14 -8.66
C TYR A 162 -16.57 17.29 -7.53
N TRP A 163 -16.41 17.72 -6.26
CA TRP A 163 -16.87 16.98 -5.09
C TRP A 163 -18.18 17.52 -4.52
N ASP A 164 -19.17 16.67 -4.30
CA ASP A 164 -20.44 17.03 -3.65
C ASP A 164 -20.24 17.52 -2.21
N THR A 165 -19.21 17.01 -1.53
CA THR A 165 -18.86 17.40 -0.17
C THR A 165 -17.38 17.75 -0.10
N ARG A 166 -17.07 18.93 0.42
CA ARG A 166 -15.70 19.41 0.60
C ARG A 166 -15.17 19.07 1.98
N SER A 167 -13.94 18.58 2.02
CA SER A 167 -13.24 18.28 3.29
C SER A 167 -12.61 19.53 3.92
N TYR A 168 -12.32 20.58 3.12
CA TYR A 168 -11.61 21.78 3.57
C TYR A 168 -12.31 23.06 3.11
N ALA A 169 -12.17 24.13 3.90
CA ALA A 169 -12.71 25.44 3.56
C ALA A 169 -11.92 26.16 2.45
N ARG A 170 -10.59 25.95 2.37
CA ARG A 170 -9.73 26.54 1.34
C ARG A 170 -9.72 25.67 0.09
N ASP A 171 -9.56 26.33 -1.05
CA ASP A 171 -9.33 25.71 -2.36
C ASP A 171 -8.04 26.27 -2.97
N PRO A 172 -6.89 25.57 -2.80
CA PRO A 172 -5.60 26.07 -3.27
C PRO A 172 -5.52 26.22 -4.79
N LEU A 173 -6.28 25.45 -5.56
CA LEU A 173 -6.35 25.59 -7.00
C LEU A 173 -7.11 26.86 -7.40
N GLU A 174 -8.23 27.16 -6.76
CA GLU A 174 -8.95 28.42 -6.98
C GLU A 174 -8.10 29.63 -6.56
N GLU A 175 -7.41 29.53 -5.42
CA GLU A 175 -6.47 30.57 -4.98
C GLU A 175 -5.34 30.79 -6.00
N ALA A 176 -4.76 29.72 -6.55
CA ALA A 176 -3.69 29.79 -7.55
C ALA A 176 -4.18 30.29 -8.92
N ALA A 177 -5.40 29.94 -9.32
CA ALA A 177 -6.00 30.38 -10.58
C ALA A 177 -6.18 31.90 -10.67
N ASN A 178 -6.32 32.63 -9.53
CA ASN A 178 -6.37 34.09 -9.48
C ASN A 178 -5.08 34.76 -9.94
N HIS A 179 -4.00 34.03 -10.16
CA HIS A 179 -2.72 34.54 -10.65
C HIS A 179 -2.49 34.24 -12.14
N ASP A 180 -3.52 33.82 -12.88
CA ASP A 180 -3.51 33.49 -14.31
C ASP A 180 -2.34 32.53 -14.70
N PRO A 181 -2.26 31.32 -14.13
CA PRO A 181 -1.16 30.41 -14.41
C PRO A 181 -1.24 29.85 -15.84
N ASP A 182 -0.07 29.71 -16.48
CA ASP A 182 0.08 29.03 -17.78
C ASP A 182 0.07 27.50 -17.65
N ILE A 183 0.40 26.98 -16.45
CA ILE A 183 0.49 25.55 -16.16
C ILE A 183 0.31 25.30 -14.66
N ILE A 184 -0.27 24.15 -14.32
CA ILE A 184 -0.38 23.63 -12.95
C ILE A 184 0.55 22.43 -12.81
N LEU A 185 1.43 22.44 -11.81
CA LEU A 185 2.25 21.30 -11.41
C LEU A 185 1.80 20.80 -10.04
N ASN A 186 1.51 19.51 -9.94
CA ASN A 186 1.14 18.87 -8.67
C ASN A 186 2.14 17.77 -8.31
N LEU A 187 2.77 17.89 -7.14
CA LEU A 187 3.66 16.89 -6.57
C LEU A 187 2.88 16.02 -5.60
N SER A 188 2.80 14.72 -5.86
CA SER A 188 2.00 13.81 -5.01
C SER A 188 2.79 12.60 -4.52
N ALA A 189 2.37 12.11 -3.34
CA ALA A 189 2.60 10.77 -2.84
C ALA A 189 1.25 10.17 -2.47
N SER A 190 0.45 9.85 -3.49
CA SER A 190 -0.92 9.38 -3.36
C SER A 190 -0.94 7.85 -3.34
N PRO A 191 -1.21 7.20 -2.18
CA PRO A 191 -1.22 5.74 -2.09
C PRO A 191 -2.33 5.14 -2.94
N LEU A 192 -2.05 3.95 -3.45
CA LEU A 192 -3.00 3.17 -4.24
C LEU A 192 -4.19 2.71 -3.37
N PHE A 193 -5.35 2.71 -3.94
CA PHE A 193 -6.42 1.73 -3.72
C PHE A 193 -6.97 1.31 -5.08
N LEU A 194 -7.50 0.09 -5.18
CA LEU A 194 -7.96 -0.50 -6.45
C LEU A 194 -8.98 0.42 -7.16
N GLY A 195 -8.71 0.73 -8.43
CA GLY A 195 -9.51 1.64 -9.25
C GLY A 195 -9.23 3.14 -9.05
N LYS A 196 -8.28 3.52 -8.18
CA LYS A 196 -7.99 4.95 -7.89
C LYS A 196 -7.50 5.73 -9.09
N GLN A 197 -6.80 5.09 -10.04
CA GLN A 197 -6.27 5.80 -11.20
C GLN A 197 -7.38 6.42 -12.05
N HIS A 198 -8.49 5.73 -12.26
CA HIS A 198 -9.64 6.30 -12.98
C HIS A 198 -10.21 7.53 -12.27
N LEU A 199 -10.35 7.46 -10.93
CA LEU A 199 -10.80 8.59 -10.13
C LEU A 199 -9.82 9.78 -10.26
N ARG A 200 -8.51 9.51 -10.16
CA ARG A 200 -7.43 10.49 -10.28
C ARG A 200 -7.46 11.19 -11.63
N GLU A 201 -7.54 10.45 -12.73
CA GLU A 201 -7.57 11.01 -14.08
C GLU A 201 -8.84 11.82 -14.33
N ASN A 202 -10.00 11.35 -13.89
CA ASN A 202 -11.25 12.07 -14.04
C ASN A 202 -11.22 13.41 -13.29
N MET A 203 -10.74 13.42 -12.05
CA MET A 203 -10.66 14.61 -11.22
C MET A 203 -9.66 15.63 -11.80
N LEU A 204 -8.43 15.21 -12.10
CA LEU A 204 -7.38 16.10 -12.61
C LEU A 204 -7.75 16.66 -14.01
N GLY A 205 -8.37 15.83 -14.85
CA GLY A 205 -8.89 16.28 -16.15
C GLY A 205 -10.03 17.31 -16.00
N ALA A 206 -10.91 17.14 -15.00
CA ALA A 206 -11.94 18.13 -14.69
C ALA A 206 -11.33 19.47 -14.21
N VAL A 207 -10.31 19.42 -13.36
CA VAL A 207 -9.55 20.60 -12.90
C VAL A 207 -8.89 21.32 -14.07
N ALA A 208 -8.15 20.61 -14.92
CA ALA A 208 -7.49 21.22 -16.09
C ALA A 208 -8.50 21.93 -17.01
N ARG A 209 -9.66 21.30 -17.27
CA ARG A 209 -10.73 21.87 -18.08
C ARG A 209 -11.38 23.09 -17.43
N LYS A 210 -11.63 23.03 -16.10
CA LYS A 210 -12.28 24.11 -15.36
C LYS A 210 -11.47 25.41 -15.45
N TYR A 211 -10.16 25.32 -15.25
CA TYR A 211 -9.27 26.48 -15.27
C TYR A 211 -8.71 26.79 -16.66
N ALA A 212 -8.98 25.93 -17.66
CA ALA A 212 -8.43 26.00 -19.02
C ALA A 212 -6.90 26.07 -19.04
N VAL A 213 -6.23 25.33 -18.14
CA VAL A 213 -4.77 25.31 -17.93
C VAL A 213 -4.27 23.88 -17.97
N PRO A 214 -3.17 23.58 -18.71
CA PRO A 214 -2.54 22.27 -18.64
C PRO A 214 -2.12 21.90 -17.21
N LEU A 215 -2.28 20.64 -16.84
CA LEU A 215 -1.93 20.14 -15.52
C LEU A 215 -1.01 18.92 -15.63
N ILE A 216 0.12 18.95 -14.91
CA ILE A 216 1.02 17.81 -14.77
C ILE A 216 1.01 17.34 -13.33
N TYR A 217 0.78 16.06 -13.15
CA TYR A 217 0.71 15.36 -11.88
C TYR A 217 1.85 14.34 -11.78
N THR A 218 2.68 14.49 -10.76
CA THR A 218 3.73 13.51 -10.44
C THR A 218 3.29 12.68 -9.24
N ASN A 219 3.41 11.36 -9.33
CA ASN A 219 3.24 10.46 -8.19
C ASN A 219 4.50 9.65 -7.93
N GLN A 220 4.73 9.27 -6.67
CA GLN A 220 5.80 8.32 -6.37
C GLN A 220 5.38 6.89 -6.68
N ILE A 221 6.36 5.99 -6.71
CA ILE A 221 6.19 4.54 -6.80
C ILE A 221 6.76 3.89 -5.54
N GLY A 222 6.38 2.64 -5.29
CA GLY A 222 7.00 1.77 -4.29
C GLY A 222 6.12 1.43 -3.10
N GLY A 223 6.57 0.46 -2.32
CA GLY A 223 5.96 0.07 -1.04
C GLY A 223 6.66 0.76 0.13
N ASN A 224 5.89 1.33 1.06
CA ASN A 224 6.38 1.85 2.33
C ASN A 224 5.40 1.44 3.44
N ASP A 225 5.84 0.57 4.35
CA ASP A 225 5.02 -0.08 5.38
C ASP A 225 3.79 -0.79 4.75
N ASP A 226 2.58 -0.30 5.05
CA ASP A 226 1.30 -0.80 4.57
C ASP A 226 0.84 -0.13 3.26
N LEU A 227 1.55 0.87 2.76
CA LEU A 227 1.16 1.64 1.59
C LEU A 227 1.93 1.22 0.34
N VAL A 228 1.22 1.16 -0.78
CA VAL A 228 1.80 1.02 -2.11
C VAL A 228 1.45 2.26 -2.94
N PHE A 229 2.43 2.75 -3.66
CA PHE A 229 2.30 3.86 -4.59
C PHE A 229 2.52 3.34 -6.01
N ASP A 230 1.55 3.58 -6.87
CA ASP A 230 1.49 3.01 -8.21
C ASP A 230 2.20 3.83 -9.29
N GLY A 231 2.72 5.01 -8.95
CA GLY A 231 3.24 5.94 -9.95
C GLY A 231 2.11 6.45 -10.84
N ARG A 232 2.12 6.07 -12.13
CA ARG A 232 1.10 6.50 -13.12
C ARG A 232 0.98 8.02 -13.19
N SER A 233 2.11 8.71 -13.07
CA SER A 233 2.20 10.16 -13.25
C SER A 233 1.58 10.54 -14.59
N CYS A 234 0.82 11.63 -14.65
CA CYS A 234 0.03 11.94 -15.83
C CYS A 234 -0.04 13.45 -16.11
N ALA A 235 -0.43 13.79 -17.32
CA ALA A 235 -0.61 15.17 -17.73
C ALA A 235 -1.90 15.33 -18.55
N PHE A 236 -2.51 16.50 -18.40
CA PHE A 236 -3.77 16.87 -19.05
C PHE A 236 -3.58 18.17 -19.82
N ALA A 237 -4.18 18.24 -21.00
CA ALA A 237 -4.30 19.45 -21.77
C ALA A 237 -5.34 20.40 -21.13
N ALA A 238 -5.34 21.66 -21.52
CA ALA A 238 -6.25 22.68 -21.04
C ALA A 238 -7.74 22.35 -21.26
N ASP A 239 -8.07 21.46 -22.21
CA ASP A 239 -9.44 20.96 -22.43
C ASP A 239 -9.79 19.76 -21.53
N GLY A 240 -8.88 19.35 -20.67
CA GLY A 240 -9.03 18.24 -19.73
C GLY A 240 -8.76 16.87 -20.32
N LYS A 241 -8.30 16.76 -21.56
CA LYS A 241 -7.90 15.46 -22.13
C LYS A 241 -6.58 14.99 -21.60
N LEU A 242 -6.48 13.71 -21.29
CA LEU A 242 -5.22 13.06 -20.97
C LEU A 242 -4.27 13.19 -22.17
N MET A 243 -3.11 13.81 -21.94
CA MET A 243 -2.09 13.98 -22.96
C MET A 243 -0.85 13.09 -22.74
N ALA A 244 -0.61 12.67 -21.51
CA ALA A 244 0.53 11.83 -21.16
C ALA A 244 0.22 10.98 -19.93
N ARG A 245 0.73 9.73 -19.88
CA ARG A 245 0.73 8.87 -18.70
C ARG A 245 2.01 8.04 -18.66
N ALA A 246 2.69 8.07 -17.51
CA ALA A 246 3.82 7.18 -17.23
C ALA A 246 3.34 5.75 -16.94
N PRO A 247 4.17 4.71 -17.12
CA PRO A 247 3.83 3.35 -16.73
C PRO A 247 3.56 3.25 -15.23
N GLY A 248 2.69 2.30 -14.87
CA GLY A 248 2.40 1.96 -13.47
C GLY A 248 3.48 1.03 -12.89
N PHE A 249 3.68 1.11 -11.57
CA PHE A 249 4.55 0.21 -10.79
C PHE A 249 6.02 0.15 -11.22
N GLU A 250 6.50 1.15 -11.97
CA GLU A 250 7.88 1.25 -12.46
C GLU A 250 8.52 2.61 -12.16
N GLU A 251 9.82 2.60 -11.80
CA GLU A 251 10.61 3.84 -11.75
C GLU A 251 10.91 4.32 -13.17
N VAL A 252 10.67 5.58 -13.43
CA VAL A 252 10.91 6.15 -14.76
C VAL A 252 11.18 7.65 -14.72
N VAL A 253 12.07 8.11 -15.59
CA VAL A 253 12.18 9.51 -15.99
C VAL A 253 11.24 9.75 -17.17
N PHE A 254 10.06 10.28 -16.89
CA PHE A 254 9.01 10.52 -17.86
C PHE A 254 9.02 11.98 -18.32
N ILE A 255 8.90 12.22 -19.61
CA ILE A 255 8.95 13.57 -20.16
C ILE A 255 7.59 13.95 -20.70
N VAL A 256 7.09 15.10 -20.26
CA VAL A 256 5.89 15.75 -20.79
C VAL A 256 6.31 16.96 -21.61
N ASP A 257 6.00 16.97 -22.88
CA ASP A 257 6.20 18.12 -23.79
C ASP A 257 4.85 18.83 -23.98
N LEU A 258 4.74 20.05 -23.46
CA LEU A 258 3.50 20.84 -23.53
C LEU A 258 3.12 21.25 -24.96
N ASP A 259 4.10 21.32 -25.86
CA ASP A 259 3.94 21.81 -27.23
C ASP A 259 4.18 20.68 -28.26
N GLY A 260 4.46 19.43 -27.81
CA GLY A 260 4.86 18.32 -28.64
C GLY A 260 4.01 17.07 -28.50
N GLN A 261 4.56 15.96 -28.97
CA GLN A 261 3.93 14.65 -28.83
C GLN A 261 4.32 14.00 -27.50
N ASN A 262 3.36 13.36 -26.87
CA ASN A 262 3.52 12.67 -25.60
C ASN A 262 3.10 11.19 -25.72
N THR A 263 3.53 10.38 -24.76
CA THR A 263 3.17 8.97 -24.66
C THR A 263 2.15 8.76 -23.54
N ILE A 264 1.13 7.98 -23.84
CA ILE A 264 0.22 7.41 -22.84
C ILE A 264 0.60 5.94 -22.75
N ALA A 265 1.19 5.53 -21.64
CA ALA A 265 1.55 4.13 -21.43
C ALA A 265 0.29 3.26 -21.39
N ASP A 266 0.36 2.11 -22.06
CA ASP A 266 -0.66 1.06 -21.91
C ASP A 266 -0.61 0.50 -20.50
N ASP A 267 -1.77 0.19 -19.91
CA ASP A 267 -1.89 -0.34 -18.55
C ASP A 267 -3.12 -1.23 -18.44
N ASP A 268 -3.03 -2.28 -17.64
CA ASP A 268 -4.16 -3.11 -17.28
C ASP A 268 -4.75 -2.62 -15.94
N PHE A 269 -5.91 -2.00 -16.00
CA PHE A 269 -6.66 -1.51 -14.85
C PHE A 269 -7.66 -2.53 -14.28
N SER A 270 -7.56 -3.81 -14.69
CA SER A 270 -8.37 -4.84 -14.05
C SER A 270 -8.01 -4.95 -12.57
N ARG A 271 -9.00 -5.32 -11.75
CA ARG A 271 -8.83 -5.45 -10.30
C ARG A 271 -7.71 -6.43 -9.96
N GLU A 272 -7.63 -7.52 -10.70
CA GLU A 272 -6.64 -8.58 -10.49
C GLU A 272 -5.23 -8.13 -10.87
N ALA A 273 -5.05 -7.43 -12.00
CA ALA A 273 -3.76 -6.89 -12.41
C ALA A 273 -3.23 -5.85 -11.41
N GLU A 274 -4.08 -4.89 -11.01
CA GLU A 274 -3.71 -3.90 -9.98
C GLU A 274 -3.36 -4.57 -8.66
N THR A 275 -4.15 -5.57 -8.24
CA THR A 275 -3.87 -6.36 -7.03
C THR A 275 -2.52 -7.07 -7.14
N TRP A 276 -2.28 -7.78 -8.24
CA TRP A 276 -1.03 -8.51 -8.46
C TRP A 276 0.20 -7.59 -8.39
N HIS A 277 0.21 -6.53 -9.16
CA HIS A 277 1.34 -5.61 -9.20
C HIS A 277 1.57 -4.91 -7.85
N ALA A 278 0.52 -4.55 -7.14
CA ALA A 278 0.61 -3.95 -5.82
C ALA A 278 1.17 -4.93 -4.78
N LEU A 279 0.72 -6.20 -4.78
CA LEU A 279 1.22 -7.24 -3.88
C LEU A 279 2.71 -7.53 -4.14
N VAL A 280 3.11 -7.68 -5.39
CA VAL A 280 4.51 -7.93 -5.76
C VAL A 280 5.40 -6.76 -5.36
N LEU A 281 5.04 -5.52 -5.76
CA LEU A 281 5.81 -4.32 -5.44
C LEU A 281 5.89 -4.08 -3.93
N GLY A 282 4.75 -4.16 -3.23
CA GLY A 282 4.68 -3.95 -1.78
C GLY A 282 5.50 -4.97 -1.01
N THR A 283 5.41 -6.26 -1.37
CA THR A 283 6.19 -7.33 -0.73
C THR A 283 7.68 -7.16 -0.98
N ARG A 284 8.10 -6.90 -2.22
CA ARG A 284 9.49 -6.67 -2.56
C ARG A 284 10.10 -5.52 -1.76
N ASP A 285 9.41 -4.40 -1.77
CA ASP A 285 9.90 -3.19 -1.14
C ASP A 285 9.92 -3.30 0.38
N TYR A 286 8.87 -3.87 1.00
CA TYR A 286 8.84 -4.06 2.44
C TYR A 286 9.99 -4.96 2.92
N VAL A 287 10.23 -6.08 2.25
CA VAL A 287 11.32 -7.00 2.58
C VAL A 287 12.67 -6.30 2.47
N HIS A 288 12.95 -5.67 1.32
CA HIS A 288 14.26 -5.05 1.08
C HIS A 288 14.48 -3.80 1.92
N LYS A 289 13.50 -2.90 2.03
CA LYS A 289 13.60 -1.66 2.82
C LYS A 289 13.68 -1.94 4.32
N SER A 290 13.18 -3.11 4.79
CA SER A 290 13.35 -3.58 6.16
C SER A 290 14.66 -4.33 6.41
N GLY A 291 15.54 -4.42 5.41
CA GLY A 291 16.86 -5.04 5.52
C GLY A 291 16.90 -6.55 5.34
N PHE A 292 15.79 -7.17 4.92
CA PHE A 292 15.74 -8.59 4.57
C PHE A 292 16.00 -8.79 3.07
N THR A 293 16.38 -10.01 2.70
CA THR A 293 16.54 -10.41 1.29
C THR A 293 15.80 -11.71 0.98
N LYS A 294 15.28 -12.40 2.00
CA LYS A 294 14.67 -13.73 1.89
C LYS A 294 13.29 -13.76 2.53
N GLY A 295 12.39 -14.53 1.93
CA GLY A 295 11.04 -14.83 2.43
C GLY A 295 10.88 -16.28 2.87
N LEU A 296 10.03 -16.51 3.86
CA LEU A 296 9.61 -17.82 4.34
C LEU A 296 8.07 -17.87 4.28
N VAL A 297 7.49 -18.95 3.73
CA VAL A 297 6.05 -19.13 3.61
C VAL A 297 5.65 -20.52 4.12
N GLY A 298 4.64 -20.59 4.98
CA GLY A 298 4.00 -21.86 5.35
C GLY A 298 3.10 -22.35 4.21
N LEU A 299 3.37 -23.53 3.65
CA LEU A 299 2.56 -24.13 2.59
C LEU A 299 1.58 -25.14 3.20
N SER A 300 0.29 -24.85 3.08
CA SER A 300 -0.80 -25.69 3.59
C SER A 300 -1.49 -26.52 2.52
N GLY A 301 -1.17 -26.28 1.23
CA GLY A 301 -1.92 -26.81 0.09
C GLY A 301 -3.23 -26.04 -0.16
N GLY A 302 -3.51 -24.98 0.57
CA GLY A 302 -4.65 -24.08 0.36
C GLY A 302 -4.31 -22.90 -0.54
N ILE A 303 -5.36 -22.28 -1.09
CA ILE A 303 -5.26 -21.18 -2.07
C ILE A 303 -4.48 -19.96 -1.54
N ASP A 304 -4.67 -19.60 -0.26
CA ASP A 304 -4.03 -18.41 0.34
C ASP A 304 -2.52 -18.55 0.42
N SER A 305 -2.04 -19.74 0.85
CA SER A 305 -0.61 -20.03 0.88
C SER A 305 -0.01 -20.12 -0.53
N ALA A 306 -0.79 -20.60 -1.51
CA ALA A 306 -0.36 -20.67 -2.89
C ALA A 306 -0.19 -19.26 -3.51
N VAL A 307 -1.17 -18.40 -3.36
CA VAL A 307 -1.09 -17.00 -3.85
C VAL A 307 0.05 -16.25 -3.14
N THR A 308 0.20 -16.42 -1.83
CA THR A 308 1.31 -15.81 -1.08
C THR A 308 2.67 -16.27 -1.59
N ALA A 309 2.81 -17.58 -1.92
CA ALA A 309 4.07 -18.15 -2.42
C ALA A 309 4.44 -17.62 -3.82
N VAL A 310 3.48 -17.53 -4.75
CA VAL A 310 3.76 -16.99 -6.10
C VAL A 310 4.08 -15.49 -6.05
N VAL A 311 3.38 -14.72 -5.20
CA VAL A 311 3.72 -13.29 -4.96
C VAL A 311 5.12 -13.15 -4.38
N ALA A 312 5.48 -13.96 -3.38
CA ALA A 312 6.80 -13.92 -2.77
C ALA A 312 7.91 -14.29 -3.78
N ALA A 313 7.69 -15.31 -4.60
CA ALA A 313 8.64 -15.75 -5.62
C ALA A 313 8.86 -14.67 -6.70
N GLU A 314 7.80 -14.01 -7.15
CA GLU A 314 7.90 -12.91 -8.11
C GLU A 314 8.59 -11.68 -7.50
N ALA A 315 8.25 -11.37 -6.24
CA ALA A 315 8.79 -10.20 -5.54
C ALA A 315 10.29 -10.32 -5.21
N LEU A 316 10.74 -11.51 -4.78
CA LEU A 316 12.07 -11.72 -4.21
C LEU A 316 13.00 -12.57 -5.08
N GLY A 317 12.46 -13.24 -6.08
CA GLY A 317 13.14 -14.29 -6.85
C GLY A 317 13.06 -15.65 -6.15
N VAL A 318 12.93 -16.72 -6.93
CA VAL A 318 12.68 -18.10 -6.47
C VAL A 318 13.76 -18.61 -5.49
N ASP A 319 15.02 -18.25 -5.71
CA ASP A 319 16.14 -18.64 -4.85
C ASP A 319 16.10 -18.04 -3.44
N ASN A 320 15.32 -16.99 -3.25
CA ASN A 320 15.18 -16.25 -2.01
C ASN A 320 13.90 -16.61 -1.23
N VAL A 321 13.09 -17.53 -1.74
CA VAL A 321 11.86 -17.97 -1.07
C VAL A 321 11.97 -19.43 -0.65
N THR A 322 11.52 -19.72 0.56
CA THR A 322 11.45 -21.09 1.08
C THR A 322 10.04 -21.42 1.55
N GLY A 323 9.48 -22.49 1.04
CA GLY A 323 8.22 -23.08 1.48
C GLY A 323 8.42 -24.05 2.63
N VAL A 324 7.54 -24.03 3.62
CA VAL A 324 7.58 -24.97 4.75
C VAL A 324 6.26 -25.70 4.89
N LEU A 325 6.29 -27.02 4.70
CA LEU A 325 5.16 -27.90 4.91
C LEU A 325 5.20 -28.45 6.35
N MET A 326 4.10 -28.35 7.07
CA MET A 326 4.01 -28.78 8.47
C MET A 326 2.77 -29.67 8.69
N PRO A 327 2.79 -30.90 8.12
CA PRO A 327 1.64 -31.79 8.23
C PRO A 327 1.39 -32.22 9.67
N SER A 328 0.09 -32.32 10.02
CA SER A 328 -0.41 -32.97 11.24
C SER A 328 -1.07 -34.29 10.86
N PRO A 329 -1.49 -35.11 11.83
CA PRO A 329 -2.29 -36.32 11.57
C PRO A 329 -3.61 -36.08 10.85
N TYR A 330 -4.09 -34.80 10.85
CA TYR A 330 -5.34 -34.39 10.20
C TYR A 330 -5.12 -33.83 8.79
N SER A 331 -3.86 -33.55 8.42
CA SER A 331 -3.52 -33.07 7.09
C SER A 331 -3.71 -34.15 6.04
N SER A 332 -4.46 -33.84 4.98
CA SER A 332 -4.65 -34.80 3.88
C SER A 332 -3.35 -34.97 3.08
N GLN A 333 -3.12 -36.20 2.57
CA GLN A 333 -1.99 -36.41 1.67
C GLN A 333 -2.09 -35.54 0.43
N GLY A 334 -3.31 -35.25 -0.08
CA GLY A 334 -3.54 -34.36 -1.20
C GLY A 334 -3.02 -32.96 -0.95
N SER A 335 -3.20 -32.39 0.25
CA SER A 335 -2.68 -31.06 0.59
C SER A 335 -1.16 -30.99 0.64
N VAL A 336 -0.50 -32.10 1.05
CA VAL A 336 0.97 -32.21 1.00
C VAL A 336 1.43 -32.28 -0.46
N ASP A 337 0.81 -33.14 -1.26
CA ASP A 337 1.15 -33.30 -2.68
C ASP A 337 0.91 -32.03 -3.48
N ASP A 338 -0.20 -31.33 -3.24
CA ASP A 338 -0.52 -30.02 -3.85
C ASP A 338 0.52 -28.95 -3.50
N SER A 339 0.98 -28.93 -2.24
CA SER A 339 2.03 -28.00 -1.79
C SER A 339 3.38 -28.26 -2.48
N LEU A 340 3.74 -29.53 -2.64
CA LEU A 340 4.98 -29.92 -3.32
C LEU A 340 4.90 -29.63 -4.81
N ALA A 341 3.78 -29.92 -5.46
CA ALA A 341 3.57 -29.61 -6.88
C ALA A 341 3.63 -28.10 -7.13
N LEU A 342 3.00 -27.29 -6.28
CA LEU A 342 3.10 -25.83 -6.33
C LEU A 342 4.57 -25.37 -6.21
N ALA A 343 5.29 -25.87 -5.23
CA ALA A 343 6.68 -25.48 -4.99
C ALA A 343 7.60 -25.89 -6.15
N GLU A 344 7.37 -27.06 -6.77
CA GLU A 344 8.08 -27.51 -7.97
C GLU A 344 7.79 -26.60 -9.17
N ASN A 345 6.52 -26.29 -9.41
CA ASN A 345 6.12 -25.40 -10.52
C ASN A 345 6.75 -24.01 -10.39
N ILE A 346 6.74 -23.42 -9.19
CA ILE A 346 7.36 -22.12 -8.92
C ILE A 346 8.90 -22.20 -8.97
N GLY A 347 9.48 -23.35 -8.59
CA GLY A 347 10.92 -23.54 -8.47
C GLY A 347 11.51 -23.15 -7.10
N ILE A 348 10.72 -23.08 -6.04
CA ILE A 348 11.19 -22.74 -4.69
C ILE A 348 11.62 -23.96 -3.88
N LYS A 349 12.55 -23.76 -2.94
CA LYS A 349 12.98 -24.80 -2.00
C LYS A 349 11.90 -25.06 -0.95
N THR A 350 11.82 -26.33 -0.49
CA THR A 350 10.89 -26.73 0.56
C THR A 350 11.56 -27.45 1.72
N TRP A 351 10.94 -27.32 2.90
CA TRP A 351 11.18 -28.17 4.07
C TRP A 351 9.86 -28.80 4.51
N THR A 352 9.91 -30.08 4.89
CA THR A 352 8.76 -30.77 5.50
C THR A 352 9.07 -31.04 6.96
N LEU A 353 8.26 -30.51 7.86
CA LEU A 353 8.41 -30.56 9.32
C LEU A 353 7.10 -31.09 9.93
N PRO A 354 6.92 -32.42 10.07
CA PRO A 354 5.73 -33.01 10.71
C PRO A 354 5.59 -32.50 12.15
N ILE A 355 4.38 -32.07 12.55
CA ILE A 355 4.13 -31.51 13.89
C ILE A 355 3.64 -32.51 14.93
N GLU A 356 3.30 -33.74 14.53
CA GLU A 356 2.74 -34.77 15.42
C GLU A 356 3.56 -34.99 16.69
N PRO A 357 4.90 -35.15 16.67
CA PRO A 357 5.67 -35.38 17.92
C PRO A 357 5.60 -34.21 18.90
N ILE A 358 5.40 -32.99 18.37
CA ILE A 358 5.27 -31.79 19.20
C ILE A 358 3.85 -31.74 19.77
N MET A 359 2.82 -32.11 19.01
CA MET A 359 1.44 -32.24 19.49
C MET A 359 1.36 -33.22 20.67
N GLU A 360 1.93 -34.42 20.54
CA GLU A 360 1.99 -35.43 21.61
C GLU A 360 2.65 -34.90 22.89
N SER A 361 3.71 -34.06 22.72
CA SER A 361 4.37 -33.41 23.86
C SER A 361 3.47 -32.40 24.56
N PHE A 362 2.66 -31.63 23.82
CA PHE A 362 1.65 -30.74 24.39
C PHE A 362 0.53 -31.50 25.08
N GLU A 363 0.02 -32.57 24.48
CA GLU A 363 -1.01 -33.42 25.08
C GLU A 363 -0.53 -34.00 26.41
N THR A 364 0.70 -34.51 26.44
CA THR A 364 1.32 -35.05 27.67
C THR A 364 1.45 -33.96 28.74
N ALA A 365 1.92 -32.76 28.37
CA ALA A 365 2.13 -31.67 29.32
C ALA A 365 0.80 -31.09 29.88
N LEU A 366 -0.28 -31.13 29.11
CA LEU A 366 -1.59 -30.60 29.45
C LEU A 366 -2.58 -31.65 29.98
N ALA A 367 -2.19 -32.94 30.03
CA ALA A 367 -3.08 -34.04 30.43
C ALA A 367 -3.72 -33.82 31.80
N GLU A 368 -2.96 -33.38 32.80
CA GLU A 368 -3.47 -33.09 34.14
C GLU A 368 -4.37 -31.85 34.18
N PRO A 369 -3.94 -30.66 33.67
CA PRO A 369 -4.80 -29.47 33.63
C PRO A 369 -6.10 -29.64 32.85
N PHE A 370 -6.12 -30.48 31.80
CA PHE A 370 -7.28 -30.70 30.92
C PHE A 370 -8.09 -31.93 31.29
N ALA A 371 -7.78 -32.57 32.42
CA ALA A 371 -8.48 -33.76 32.85
C ALA A 371 -9.99 -33.51 33.01
N GLY A 372 -10.81 -34.28 32.27
CA GLY A 372 -12.27 -34.15 32.28
C GLY A 372 -12.83 -33.02 31.38
N CYS A 373 -12.01 -32.25 30.68
CA CYS A 373 -12.45 -31.31 29.64
C CYS A 373 -12.69 -32.05 28.32
N ALA A 374 -13.70 -31.62 27.58
CA ALA A 374 -13.90 -32.09 26.21
C ALA A 374 -12.96 -31.33 25.28
N GLN A 375 -12.55 -31.98 24.19
CA GLN A 375 -11.81 -31.31 23.11
C GLN A 375 -12.65 -30.20 22.46
N ASP A 376 -12.02 -29.08 22.14
CA ASP A 376 -12.64 -27.92 21.48
C ASP A 376 -11.62 -27.20 20.57
N THR A 377 -11.83 -25.94 20.29
CA THR A 377 -10.89 -25.10 19.49
C THR A 377 -9.51 -24.92 20.14
N THR A 378 -9.31 -25.37 21.37
CA THR A 378 -8.00 -25.29 22.06
C THR A 378 -6.97 -26.15 21.36
N GLU A 379 -7.32 -27.40 21.05
CA GLU A 379 -6.44 -28.36 20.38
C GLU A 379 -6.15 -27.93 18.94
N GLU A 380 -7.13 -27.38 18.23
CA GLU A 380 -6.94 -26.77 16.91
C GLU A 380 -5.93 -25.61 16.99
N ASN A 381 -6.09 -24.72 17.96
CA ASN A 381 -5.20 -23.57 18.18
C ASN A 381 -3.78 -23.99 18.60
N ILE A 382 -3.60 -25.09 19.33
CA ILE A 382 -2.27 -25.64 19.67
C ILE A 382 -1.54 -26.02 18.39
N GLN A 383 -2.16 -26.70 17.43
CA GLN A 383 -1.54 -27.05 16.15
C GLN A 383 -1.09 -25.80 15.38
N SER A 384 -1.95 -24.79 15.27
CA SER A 384 -1.62 -23.53 14.61
C SER A 384 -0.41 -22.84 15.28
N ARG A 385 -0.36 -22.81 16.64
CA ARG A 385 0.76 -22.23 17.38
C ARG A 385 2.06 -23.00 17.25
N ILE A 386 2.00 -24.33 17.20
CA ILE A 386 3.18 -25.17 16.91
C ILE A 386 3.77 -24.77 15.54
N ARG A 387 2.93 -24.66 14.51
CA ARG A 387 3.35 -24.22 13.18
C ARG A 387 3.96 -22.82 13.20
N GLY A 388 3.31 -21.88 13.85
CA GLY A 388 3.81 -20.51 14.01
C GLY A 388 5.19 -20.45 14.70
N ASN A 389 5.38 -21.27 15.75
CA ASN A 389 6.65 -21.33 16.48
C ASN A 389 7.78 -21.95 15.62
N LEU A 390 7.52 -23.01 14.87
CA LEU A 390 8.49 -23.61 13.94
C LEU A 390 8.89 -22.62 12.83
N LEU A 391 7.92 -21.95 12.23
CA LEU A 391 8.18 -20.93 11.20
C LEU A 391 9.03 -19.77 11.74
N MET A 392 8.73 -19.28 12.94
CA MET A 392 9.53 -18.22 13.57
C MET A 392 10.93 -18.67 13.94
N ALA A 393 11.11 -19.93 14.36
CA ALA A 393 12.44 -20.48 14.62
C ALA A 393 13.28 -20.55 13.33
N MET A 394 12.68 -20.96 12.20
CA MET A 394 13.36 -20.97 10.90
C MET A 394 13.65 -19.53 10.41
N SER A 395 12.67 -18.63 10.53
CA SER A 395 12.84 -17.20 10.21
C SER A 395 14.07 -16.62 10.91
N ASN A 396 14.16 -16.80 12.22
CA ASN A 396 15.29 -16.31 13.02
C ASN A 396 16.62 -16.98 12.65
N LYS A 397 16.59 -18.29 12.39
CA LYS A 397 17.81 -19.05 12.10
C LYS A 397 18.43 -18.71 10.75
N PHE A 398 17.59 -18.44 9.75
CA PHE A 398 18.03 -18.24 8.37
C PHE A 398 17.98 -16.78 7.92
N GLY A 399 17.52 -15.86 8.79
CA GLY A 399 17.40 -14.44 8.47
C GLY A 399 16.39 -14.19 7.35
N SER A 400 15.30 -14.98 7.30
CA SER A 400 14.23 -14.84 6.33
C SER A 400 13.02 -14.17 6.98
N LEU A 401 12.36 -13.24 6.29
CA LEU A 401 11.11 -12.68 6.79
C LEU A 401 9.98 -13.70 6.62
N LEU A 402 9.26 -14.01 7.70
CA LEU A 402 8.07 -14.85 7.63
C LEU A 402 6.90 -14.05 7.05
N LEU A 403 6.35 -14.52 5.92
CA LEU A 403 5.19 -13.97 5.25
C LEU A 403 3.95 -14.73 5.68
N THR A 404 2.94 -14.04 6.23
CA THR A 404 1.69 -14.67 6.64
C THR A 404 0.73 -14.79 5.46
N THR A 405 -0.15 -15.77 5.52
CA THR A 405 -1.06 -16.14 4.44
C THR A 405 -2.53 -15.81 4.72
N GLY A 406 -2.82 -15.12 5.83
CA GLY A 406 -4.18 -14.72 6.20
C GLY A 406 -4.75 -13.68 5.24
N ASN A 407 -5.97 -13.89 4.76
CA ASN A 407 -6.69 -12.96 3.88
C ASN A 407 -7.61 -12.00 4.67
N LYS A 408 -8.21 -11.02 3.97
CA LYS A 408 -9.08 -10.00 4.58
C LYS A 408 -10.32 -10.59 5.25
N SER A 409 -10.96 -11.59 4.62
CA SER A 409 -12.19 -12.21 5.12
C SER A 409 -11.95 -12.93 6.44
N GLU A 410 -10.87 -13.71 6.52
CA GLU A 410 -10.46 -14.43 7.74
C GLU A 410 -10.11 -13.46 8.88
N LEU A 411 -9.30 -12.44 8.60
CA LEU A 411 -8.95 -11.38 9.57
C LEU A 411 -10.16 -10.59 10.04
N ALA A 412 -11.13 -10.33 9.14
CA ALA A 412 -12.34 -9.61 9.47
C ALA A 412 -13.16 -10.34 10.54
N VAL A 413 -13.43 -11.62 10.33
CA VAL A 413 -14.29 -12.42 11.25
C VAL A 413 -13.51 -13.10 12.37
N GLY A 414 -12.15 -13.00 12.33
CA GLY A 414 -11.27 -13.63 13.32
C GLY A 414 -11.11 -15.13 13.15
N TYR A 415 -11.31 -15.65 11.95
CA TYR A 415 -11.02 -17.04 11.60
C TYR A 415 -9.51 -17.22 11.41
N CYS A 416 -8.79 -17.00 12.49
CA CYS A 416 -7.34 -17.00 12.58
C CYS A 416 -6.90 -17.21 14.03
N THR A 417 -5.69 -17.69 14.24
CA THR A 417 -5.12 -18.00 15.55
C THR A 417 -3.97 -17.05 15.89
N ILE A 418 -4.13 -16.29 16.99
CA ILE A 418 -3.05 -15.45 17.52
C ILE A 418 -1.86 -16.34 17.90
N TYR A 419 -0.65 -15.91 17.48
CA TYR A 419 0.61 -16.65 17.65
C TYR A 419 0.65 -18.00 16.89
N GLY A 420 -0.30 -18.23 15.98
CA GLY A 420 -0.37 -19.37 15.08
C GLY A 420 -0.17 -18.94 13.64
N ASP A 421 -1.20 -19.06 12.81
CA ASP A 421 -1.24 -18.63 11.41
C ASP A 421 -1.10 -17.10 11.22
N MET A 422 -1.38 -16.31 12.26
CA MET A 422 -1.10 -14.89 12.29
C MET A 422 0.38 -14.54 12.54
N SER A 423 1.25 -15.53 12.83
CA SER A 423 2.68 -15.29 13.05
C SER A 423 3.37 -14.88 11.77
N GLY A 424 4.15 -13.81 11.83
CA GLY A 424 4.96 -13.34 10.70
C GLY A 424 5.31 -11.86 10.80
N GLY A 425 6.13 -11.41 9.86
CA GLY A 425 6.58 -10.03 9.78
C GLY A 425 5.84 -9.19 8.73
N TYR A 426 5.11 -9.85 7.81
CA TYR A 426 4.32 -9.17 6.78
C TYR A 426 3.15 -10.03 6.29
N ALA A 427 1.98 -9.44 6.22
CA ALA A 427 0.74 -10.10 5.83
C ALA A 427 0.37 -9.73 4.38
N VAL A 428 0.88 -10.54 3.43
CA VAL A 428 0.88 -10.22 2.00
C VAL A 428 -0.52 -9.97 1.45
N ILE A 429 -1.48 -10.87 1.74
CA ILE A 429 -2.84 -10.83 1.18
C ILE A 429 -3.91 -10.36 2.17
N SER A 430 -3.52 -9.69 3.26
CA SER A 430 -4.42 -9.32 4.36
C SER A 430 -5.53 -8.33 3.99
N ASP A 431 -5.45 -7.66 2.85
CA ASP A 431 -6.50 -6.77 2.33
C ASP A 431 -7.12 -7.30 1.01
N VAL A 432 -6.89 -8.58 0.68
CA VAL A 432 -7.59 -9.30 -0.39
C VAL A 432 -8.67 -10.19 0.26
N ASP A 433 -9.93 -10.02 -0.12
CA ASP A 433 -11.01 -10.89 0.31
C ASP A 433 -10.87 -12.31 -0.28
N LYS A 434 -11.53 -13.30 0.32
CA LYS A 434 -11.37 -14.71 -0.10
C LYS A 434 -11.76 -14.94 -1.55
N THR A 435 -12.84 -14.31 -2.00
CA THR A 435 -13.28 -14.40 -3.40
C THR A 435 -12.28 -13.76 -4.35
N GLY A 436 -11.64 -12.65 -3.92
CA GLY A 436 -10.56 -12.00 -4.63
C GLY A 436 -9.28 -12.85 -4.70
N VAL A 437 -8.96 -13.63 -3.65
CA VAL A 437 -7.83 -14.57 -3.69
C VAL A 437 -8.04 -15.62 -4.78
N PHE A 438 -9.25 -16.19 -4.90
CA PHE A 438 -9.57 -17.13 -5.98
C PHE A 438 -9.51 -16.48 -7.37
N ALA A 439 -10.03 -15.26 -7.50
CA ALA A 439 -9.98 -14.52 -8.77
C ALA A 439 -8.53 -14.23 -9.18
N LEU A 440 -7.71 -13.78 -8.23
CA LEU A 440 -6.29 -13.49 -8.44
C LEU A 440 -5.49 -14.75 -8.84
N ALA A 441 -5.75 -15.90 -8.22
CA ALA A 441 -5.09 -17.15 -8.57
C ALA A 441 -5.39 -17.58 -10.02
N ARG A 442 -6.65 -17.46 -10.47
CA ARG A 442 -7.03 -17.74 -11.86
C ARG A 442 -6.37 -16.74 -12.82
N TRP A 443 -6.48 -15.45 -12.51
CA TRP A 443 -5.85 -14.40 -13.32
C TRP A 443 -4.33 -14.61 -13.45
N TYR A 444 -3.65 -14.97 -12.35
CA TYR A 444 -2.22 -15.28 -12.35
C TYR A 444 -1.90 -16.43 -13.31
N ASN A 445 -2.63 -17.54 -13.23
CA ASN A 445 -2.43 -18.69 -14.12
C ASN A 445 -2.68 -18.35 -15.58
N ASP A 446 -3.63 -17.48 -15.88
CA ASP A 446 -4.02 -17.10 -17.25
C ASP A 446 -3.06 -16.06 -17.86
N HIS A 447 -2.49 -15.15 -17.06
CA HIS A 447 -1.78 -13.97 -17.56
C HIS A 447 -0.28 -13.92 -17.23
N VAL A 448 0.15 -14.60 -16.15
CA VAL A 448 1.55 -14.60 -15.72
C VAL A 448 2.19 -15.95 -15.98
N ARG A 449 1.86 -16.97 -15.21
CA ARG A 449 2.34 -18.35 -15.36
C ARG A 449 1.36 -19.33 -14.71
N PRO A 450 1.13 -20.54 -15.30
CA PRO A 450 0.22 -21.53 -14.75
C PRO A 450 0.87 -22.37 -13.61
N ASP A 451 1.45 -21.70 -12.63
CA ASP A 451 2.21 -22.37 -11.56
C ASP A 451 1.30 -22.95 -10.46
N ILE A 452 0.11 -22.36 -10.24
CA ILE A 452 -0.82 -22.83 -9.21
C ILE A 452 -1.61 -24.03 -9.74
N PRO A 453 -1.45 -25.23 -9.16
CA PRO A 453 -2.22 -26.39 -9.56
C PRO A 453 -3.75 -26.14 -9.52
N GLU A 454 -4.46 -26.56 -10.55
CA GLU A 454 -5.92 -26.36 -10.66
C GLU A 454 -6.70 -26.93 -9.47
N ILE A 455 -6.21 -28.02 -8.89
CA ILE A 455 -6.84 -28.61 -7.71
C ILE A 455 -6.83 -27.66 -6.50
N ILE A 456 -5.79 -26.83 -6.34
CA ILE A 456 -5.73 -25.82 -5.28
C ILE A 456 -6.79 -24.73 -5.49
N ILE A 457 -7.08 -24.38 -6.75
CA ILE A 457 -8.06 -23.35 -7.10
C ILE A 457 -9.50 -23.86 -6.96
N THR A 458 -9.72 -25.18 -7.15
CA THR A 458 -11.06 -25.75 -7.23
C THR A 458 -11.52 -26.44 -5.96
N LYS A 459 -10.60 -26.88 -5.09
CA LYS A 459 -10.98 -27.55 -3.84
C LYS A 459 -11.61 -26.58 -2.83
N PRO A 460 -12.59 -27.05 -2.04
CA PRO A 460 -13.19 -26.25 -0.98
C PRO A 460 -12.17 -25.81 0.07
N PRO A 461 -12.28 -24.58 0.62
CA PRO A 461 -11.40 -24.12 1.70
C PRO A 461 -11.59 -24.93 2.99
N SER A 462 -10.45 -25.31 3.61
CA SER A 462 -10.42 -25.99 4.90
C SER A 462 -9.13 -25.69 5.65
N ALA A 463 -9.22 -25.53 6.97
CA ALA A 463 -8.05 -25.37 7.83
C ALA A 463 -7.35 -26.69 8.19
N GLU A 464 -7.98 -27.85 7.93
CA GLU A 464 -7.46 -29.22 8.21
C GLU A 464 -6.89 -29.39 9.65
N LEU A 465 -7.57 -28.83 10.66
CA LEU A 465 -7.20 -28.92 12.06
C LEU A 465 -7.95 -30.03 12.81
N ARG A 466 -8.99 -30.60 12.20
CA ARG A 466 -9.79 -31.76 12.65
C ARG A 466 -10.31 -32.54 11.45
N PRO A 467 -10.80 -33.80 11.65
CA PRO A 467 -11.34 -34.61 10.56
C PRO A 467 -12.50 -33.89 9.83
N ASP A 468 -12.50 -34.01 8.49
CA ASP A 468 -13.55 -33.52 7.58
C ASP A 468 -13.98 -32.05 7.79
N GLN A 469 -13.06 -31.22 8.28
CA GLN A 469 -13.32 -29.80 8.53
C GLN A 469 -13.53 -29.01 7.24
N MET A 470 -14.55 -28.15 7.23
CA MET A 470 -14.81 -27.15 6.20
C MET A 470 -14.98 -25.78 6.83
N ASP A 471 -14.50 -24.71 6.17
CA ASP A 471 -14.67 -23.33 6.67
C ASP A 471 -16.15 -22.98 6.84
N GLN A 472 -17.03 -23.49 5.95
CA GLN A 472 -18.48 -23.31 5.98
C GLN A 472 -19.16 -23.94 7.21
N ASP A 473 -18.51 -24.84 7.96
CA ASP A 473 -19.01 -25.28 9.28
C ASP A 473 -19.22 -24.12 10.24
N SER A 474 -18.40 -23.07 10.10
CA SER A 474 -18.36 -21.93 11.01
C SER A 474 -18.75 -20.61 10.34
N LEU A 475 -18.48 -20.44 9.04
CA LEU A 475 -18.67 -19.22 8.28
C LEU A 475 -19.82 -19.35 7.27
N PRO A 476 -20.45 -18.25 6.85
CA PRO A 476 -21.29 -18.22 5.65
C PRO A 476 -20.45 -18.53 4.40
N ASP A 477 -21.13 -18.82 3.28
CA ASP A 477 -20.47 -18.84 1.97
C ASP A 477 -19.66 -17.56 1.76
N TYR A 478 -18.44 -17.70 1.22
CA TYR A 478 -17.53 -16.58 1.08
C TYR A 478 -18.05 -15.45 0.18
N ALA A 479 -18.86 -15.75 -0.84
CA ALA A 479 -19.47 -14.69 -1.67
C ALA A 479 -20.44 -13.82 -0.85
N ILE A 480 -21.18 -14.44 0.08
CA ILE A 480 -22.08 -13.72 0.98
C ILE A 480 -21.27 -12.97 2.05
N LEU A 481 -20.27 -13.62 2.64
CA LEU A 481 -19.40 -13.03 3.65
C LEU A 481 -18.71 -11.79 3.12
N ASP A 482 -18.01 -11.90 2.00
CA ASP A 482 -17.23 -10.82 1.39
C ASP A 482 -18.12 -9.64 0.97
N GLY A 483 -19.32 -9.93 0.44
CA GLY A 483 -20.31 -8.90 0.13
C GLY A 483 -20.74 -8.09 1.37
N ILE A 484 -21.01 -8.76 2.50
CA ILE A 484 -21.35 -8.09 3.76
C ILE A 484 -20.15 -7.29 4.29
N LEU A 485 -18.94 -7.85 4.21
CA LEU A 485 -17.72 -7.18 4.66
C LEU A 485 -17.42 -5.93 3.85
N ALA A 486 -17.56 -5.98 2.52
CA ALA A 486 -17.39 -4.81 1.65
C ALA A 486 -18.37 -3.67 2.02
N LEU A 487 -19.63 -4.00 2.25
CA LEU A 487 -20.63 -3.01 2.67
C LEU A 487 -20.33 -2.43 4.06
N HIS A 488 -19.93 -3.27 5.02
CA HIS A 488 -19.70 -2.83 6.39
C HIS A 488 -18.35 -2.11 6.58
N ILE A 489 -17.26 -2.67 6.04
CA ILE A 489 -15.90 -2.17 6.27
C ILE A 489 -15.58 -1.02 5.33
N GLU A 490 -15.80 -1.20 4.02
CA GLU A 490 -15.37 -0.22 3.02
C GLU A 490 -16.40 0.90 2.85
N GLN A 491 -17.70 0.56 2.80
CA GLN A 491 -18.79 1.53 2.63
C GLN A 491 -19.39 2.03 3.96
N GLN A 492 -18.96 1.47 5.11
CA GLN A 492 -19.38 1.87 6.45
C GLN A 492 -20.91 1.78 6.68
N LYS A 493 -21.58 0.87 5.95
CA LYS A 493 -23.02 0.66 6.09
C LYS A 493 -23.38 0.03 7.44
N SER A 494 -24.45 0.50 8.03
CA SER A 494 -25.07 -0.05 9.22
C SER A 494 -25.73 -1.41 8.93
N ARG A 495 -26.05 -2.15 10.01
CA ARG A 495 -26.81 -3.42 9.90
C ARG A 495 -28.07 -3.28 9.07
N GLN A 496 -28.85 -2.21 9.28
CA GLN A 496 -30.12 -2.00 8.60
C GLN A 496 -29.94 -1.75 7.10
N GLU A 497 -28.95 -0.95 6.73
CA GLU A 497 -28.63 -0.68 5.33
C GLU A 497 -28.14 -1.95 4.61
N ILE A 498 -27.33 -2.80 5.25
CA ILE A 498 -26.89 -4.07 4.68
C ILE A 498 -28.06 -5.04 4.47
N ILE A 499 -28.99 -5.11 5.44
CA ILE A 499 -30.21 -5.90 5.28
C ILE A 499 -31.08 -5.36 4.12
N ALA A 500 -31.14 -4.05 3.94
CA ALA A 500 -31.87 -3.42 2.84
C ALA A 500 -31.28 -3.74 1.45
N GLU A 501 -29.98 -4.10 1.38
CA GLU A 501 -29.35 -4.61 0.14
C GLU A 501 -29.74 -6.08 -0.18
N GLY A 502 -30.55 -6.73 0.66
CA GLY A 502 -31.09 -8.07 0.42
C GLY A 502 -30.40 -9.21 1.15
N TYR A 503 -29.46 -8.93 2.07
CA TYR A 503 -28.79 -9.96 2.87
C TYR A 503 -29.70 -10.46 4.01
N ASP A 504 -29.60 -11.76 4.34
CA ASP A 504 -30.36 -12.35 5.46
C ASP A 504 -29.99 -11.71 6.81
N PRO A 505 -30.98 -11.22 7.58
CA PRO A 505 -30.74 -10.51 8.84
C PRO A 505 -29.94 -11.30 9.87
N LYS A 506 -30.09 -12.64 9.93
CA LYS A 506 -29.35 -13.49 10.87
C LYS A 506 -27.90 -13.67 10.45
N VAL A 507 -27.64 -13.77 9.15
CA VAL A 507 -26.27 -13.85 8.60
C VAL A 507 -25.55 -12.53 8.83
N VAL A 508 -26.19 -11.38 8.53
CA VAL A 508 -25.61 -10.05 8.79
C VAL A 508 -25.26 -9.91 10.27
N GLU A 509 -26.18 -10.23 11.18
CA GLU A 509 -25.93 -10.15 12.63
C GLU A 509 -24.77 -11.03 13.07
N LYS A 510 -24.68 -12.28 12.57
CA LYS A 510 -23.57 -13.20 12.84
C LYS A 510 -22.25 -12.59 12.39
N VAL A 511 -22.16 -12.10 11.14
CA VAL A 511 -20.93 -11.53 10.57
C VAL A 511 -20.50 -10.29 11.34
N LEU A 512 -21.38 -9.31 11.57
CA LEU A 512 -21.03 -8.10 12.31
C LEU A 512 -20.59 -8.39 13.75
N ARG A 513 -21.19 -9.38 14.40
CA ARG A 513 -20.75 -9.85 15.72
C ARG A 513 -19.33 -10.42 15.67
N LEU A 514 -19.01 -11.26 14.68
CA LEU A 514 -17.67 -11.83 14.50
C LEU A 514 -16.64 -10.73 14.24
N VAL A 515 -16.93 -9.78 13.35
CA VAL A 515 -16.05 -8.62 13.07
C VAL A 515 -15.75 -7.84 14.33
N ARG A 516 -16.77 -7.58 15.17
CA ARG A 516 -16.58 -6.89 16.44
C ARG A 516 -15.67 -7.63 17.41
N PHE A 517 -15.89 -8.94 17.56
CA PHE A 517 -15.10 -9.74 18.50
C PHE A 517 -13.67 -10.01 18.03
N ALA A 518 -13.41 -9.95 16.73
CA ALA A 518 -12.09 -10.18 16.16
C ALA A 518 -11.12 -8.99 16.31
N GLU A 519 -11.57 -7.81 16.77
CA GLU A 519 -10.74 -6.59 16.81
C GLU A 519 -9.43 -6.77 17.56
N PHE A 520 -9.45 -7.48 18.70
CA PHE A 520 -8.23 -7.72 19.48
C PHE A 520 -7.22 -8.61 18.74
N LYS A 521 -7.68 -9.50 17.87
CA LYS A 521 -6.80 -10.32 17.02
C LYS A 521 -6.14 -9.43 15.96
N ARG A 522 -6.92 -8.59 15.26
CA ARG A 522 -6.39 -7.67 14.24
C ARG A 522 -5.32 -6.72 14.77
N ARG A 523 -5.42 -6.30 16.05
CA ARG A 523 -4.39 -5.47 16.69
C ARG A 523 -3.04 -6.15 16.89
N GLN A 524 -2.97 -7.46 16.72
CA GLN A 524 -1.76 -8.26 16.81
C GLN A 524 -1.35 -8.87 15.46
N ALA A 525 -2.04 -8.51 14.39
CA ALA A 525 -1.68 -8.91 13.04
C ALA A 525 -0.41 -8.19 12.57
N ALA A 526 0.37 -8.87 11.73
CA ALA A 526 1.47 -8.25 11.02
C ALA A 526 0.98 -7.12 10.10
N PRO A 527 1.82 -6.11 9.80
CA PRO A 527 1.51 -5.14 8.75
C PRO A 527 1.19 -5.83 7.43
N GLY A 528 0.27 -5.29 6.66
CA GLY A 528 -0.13 -5.84 5.37
C GLY A 528 -0.40 -4.77 4.34
N ILE A 529 -0.45 -5.16 3.07
CA ILE A 529 -0.61 -4.23 1.94
C ILE A 529 -2.05 -3.72 1.87
N LYS A 530 -2.21 -2.40 1.90
CA LYS A 530 -3.50 -1.76 1.67
C LYS A 530 -3.82 -1.73 0.18
N LEU A 531 -4.97 -2.31 -0.18
CA LEU A 531 -5.49 -2.37 -1.55
C LEU A 531 -6.87 -1.74 -1.69
N THR A 532 -7.68 -1.79 -0.64
CA THR A 532 -9.05 -1.31 -0.66
C THR A 532 -9.17 0.10 -0.07
N PRO A 533 -10.26 0.83 -0.32
CA PRO A 533 -10.47 2.15 0.29
C PRO A 533 -10.33 2.14 1.81
N ARG A 534 -10.63 1.00 2.46
CA ARG A 534 -10.47 0.83 3.91
C ARG A 534 -9.94 -0.56 4.26
N SER A 535 -8.68 -0.60 4.68
CA SER A 535 -7.98 -1.81 5.12
C SER A 535 -7.86 -1.88 6.65
N PHE A 536 -7.63 -3.10 7.18
CA PHE A 536 -7.20 -3.25 8.57
C PHE A 536 -5.76 -2.76 8.74
N GLY A 537 -5.45 -2.10 9.85
CA GLY A 537 -4.15 -1.49 10.10
C GLY A 537 -4.26 0.00 10.40
N THR A 538 -3.40 0.81 9.81
CA THR A 538 -3.28 2.26 10.10
C THR A 538 -4.58 3.03 9.85
N GLY A 539 -5.33 2.70 8.82
CA GLY A 539 -6.63 3.32 8.47
C GLY A 539 -7.82 2.82 9.29
N TRP A 540 -7.66 1.75 10.06
CA TRP A 540 -8.71 1.16 10.87
C TRP A 540 -8.52 1.48 12.36
N ARG A 541 -9.26 2.47 12.87
CA ARG A 541 -9.08 3.02 14.23
C ARG A 541 -10.22 2.65 15.18
N MET A 542 -10.76 1.43 15.09
CA MET A 542 -11.83 0.98 15.99
C MET A 542 -11.30 0.78 17.42
N PRO A 543 -12.03 1.25 18.46
CA PRO A 543 -11.65 1.03 19.84
C PRO A 543 -11.80 -0.46 20.22
N LEU A 544 -10.86 -0.97 21.04
CA LEU A 544 -10.88 -2.34 21.55
C LEU A 544 -11.88 -2.50 22.70
N ALA A 545 -11.68 -1.73 23.75
CA ALA A 545 -12.50 -1.79 24.97
C ALA A 545 -13.75 -0.94 24.80
N CYS A 546 -14.70 -1.41 24.01
CA CYS A 546 -15.96 -0.70 23.78
C CYS A 546 -17.14 -1.65 23.65
N LYS A 547 -18.32 -1.17 24.05
CA LYS A 547 -19.60 -1.79 23.74
C LYS A 547 -20.12 -1.15 22.45
N ARG A 548 -20.16 -1.93 21.34
CA ARG A 548 -20.66 -1.44 20.05
C ARG A 548 -22.09 -1.95 19.82
N GLU A 549 -22.98 -1.03 19.57
CA GLU A 549 -24.32 -1.26 19.05
C GLU A 549 -24.33 -0.67 17.63
N LEU A 550 -23.86 -1.45 16.64
CA LEU A 550 -23.79 -1.03 15.23
C LEU A 550 -24.92 -1.68 14.44
#